data_7cf7ac19be89da1f4babe1fdad57fd8d
#
_entry.id   7cf7ac19be89da1f4babe1fdad57fd8d
#
_cell.length_a   1.000
_cell.length_b   1.000
_cell.length_c   1.000
_cell.angle_alpha   90.00
_cell.angle_beta   90.00
_cell.angle_gamma   90.00
#
_symmetry.space_group_name_H-M   'P 1'
#
loop_
_entity.id
_entity.type
_entity.pdbx_description
1 polymer ?
#
loop_
_entity_poly.entity_id
_entity_poly.type
_entity_poly.pdbx_seq_one_letter_code
_entity_poly.pdbx_strand_id
1 'polypeptide(L)' 'KKGGHLQMIKSSEELAKFVRKERKRQKITQAQLAAFANLSRLAVIEFEKLKSDVQLSTLLKILSACNLDLEIRVKNE' A
#
# COMPACT_ATOMS: atom_id res chain seq x y z
N LYS A 1 16.89 10.91 4.59
CA LYS A 1 17.14 9.88 4.33
C LYS A 1 17.10 9.52 3.08
N LYS A 2 17.60 9.14 2.72
CA LYS A 2 17.66 8.85 1.69
C LYS A 2 17.35 7.74 1.31
N GLY A 3 17.02 7.68 0.55
CA GLY A 3 16.75 6.62 -0.04
C GLY A 3 16.09 5.71 0.67
N GLY A 4 15.16 5.39 0.40
CA GLY A 4 14.42 4.46 1.10
C GLY A 4 14.83 3.08 0.78
N HIS A 5 14.11 2.18 1.28
CA HIS A 5 14.28 0.77 1.12
C HIS A 5 13.46 0.33 -0.07
N LEU A 6 14.07 -0.38 -1.01
CA LEU A 6 13.37 -0.89 -2.17
C LEU A 6 12.92 -2.32 -1.90
N GLN A 7 11.62 -2.55 -2.02
CA GLN A 7 11.02 -3.85 -1.77
C GLN A 7 10.54 -4.45 -3.08
N MET A 8 10.95 -5.68 -3.34
CA MET A 8 10.48 -6.40 -4.53
C MET A 8 9.17 -7.08 -4.21
N ILE A 9 8.12 -6.70 -4.92
CA ILE A 9 6.79 -7.24 -4.71
C ILE A 9 6.43 -8.13 -5.89
N LYS A 10 6.07 -9.36 -5.64
CA LYS A 10 5.80 -10.33 -6.70
C LYS A 10 4.37 -10.83 -6.73
N SER A 11 3.55 -10.44 -5.79
CA SER A 11 2.15 -10.88 -5.78
C SER A 11 1.30 -9.84 -5.06
N SER A 12 0.00 -9.93 -5.31
CA SER A 12 -0.94 -9.06 -4.61
C SER A 12 -0.90 -9.29 -3.12
N GLU A 13 -0.71 -10.54 -2.71
CA GLU A 13 -0.63 -10.87 -1.30
C GLU A 13 0.59 -10.22 -0.64
N GLU A 14 1.72 -10.28 -1.33
CA GLU A 14 2.92 -9.64 -0.80
C GLU A 14 2.73 -8.14 -0.65
N LEU A 15 2.08 -7.54 -1.63
CA LEU A 15 1.85 -6.11 -1.59
C LEU A 15 0.97 -5.72 -0.41
N ALA A 16 -0.14 -6.43 -0.23
CA ALA A 16 -1.06 -6.14 0.85
C ALA A 16 -0.38 -6.30 2.22
N LYS A 17 0.40 -7.36 2.36
CA LYS A 17 1.12 -7.60 3.62
C LYS A 17 2.16 -6.53 3.88
N PHE A 18 2.88 -6.13 2.84
CA PHE A 18 3.90 -5.11 2.99
C PHE A 18 3.28 -3.78 3.41
N VAL A 19 2.20 -3.39 2.75
CA VAL A 19 1.53 -2.13 3.08
C VAL A 19 0.99 -2.16 4.50
N ARG A 20 0.38 -3.28 4.91
CA ARG A 20 -0.13 -3.40 6.27
C ARG A 20 1.00 -3.28 7.29
N LYS A 21 2.12 -3.92 7.01
CA LYS A 21 3.28 -3.86 7.90
C LYS A 21 3.79 -2.42 8.02
N GLU A 22 3.90 -1.73 6.89
CA GLU A 22 4.36 -0.35 6.90
C GLU A 22 3.39 0.57 7.63
N ARG A 23 2.09 0.37 7.41
CA ARG A 23 1.10 1.13 8.15
C ARG A 23 1.30 0.97 9.65
N LYS A 24 1.46 -0.28 10.10
CA LYS A 24 1.62 -0.55 11.52
C LYS A 24 2.95 0.01 12.06
N ARG A 25 4.00 -0.08 11.25
CA ARG A 25 5.29 0.47 11.65
C ARG A 25 5.18 1.98 11.90
N GLN A 26 4.38 2.66 11.09
CA GLN A 26 4.17 4.09 11.22
C GLN A 26 3.10 4.43 12.27
N LYS A 27 2.50 3.40 12.88
CA LYS A 27 1.48 3.58 13.92
C LYS A 27 0.25 4.30 13.40
N ILE A 28 -0.12 3.99 12.16
CA ILE A 28 -1.30 4.54 11.52
C ILE A 28 -2.42 3.50 11.62
N THR A 29 -3.58 3.91 12.10
CA THR A 29 -4.73 2.99 12.14
C THR A 29 -5.34 2.87 10.75
N GLN A 30 -6.17 1.83 10.56
CA GLN A 30 -6.89 1.69 9.30
C GLN A 30 -7.76 2.91 9.01
N ALA A 31 -8.41 3.45 10.04
CA ALA A 31 -9.25 4.62 9.88
C ALA A 31 -8.42 5.85 9.46
N GLN A 32 -7.24 6.00 10.05
CA GLN A 32 -6.37 7.11 9.69
C GLN A 32 -5.86 6.97 8.26
N LEU A 33 -5.47 5.76 7.87
CA LEU A 33 -5.02 5.53 6.52
C LEU A 33 -6.12 5.85 5.52
N ALA A 34 -7.34 5.40 5.82
CA ALA A 34 -8.48 5.67 4.96
C ALA A 34 -8.70 7.18 4.82
N ALA A 35 -8.62 7.91 5.93
CA ALA A 35 -8.80 9.36 5.88
C ALA A 35 -7.71 10.03 5.04
N PHE A 36 -6.45 9.63 5.23
CA PHE A 36 -5.35 10.18 4.44
C PHE A 36 -5.50 9.87 2.95
N ALA A 37 -6.02 8.69 2.64
CA ALA A 37 -6.17 8.25 1.25
C ALA A 37 -7.49 8.72 0.62
N ASN A 38 -8.35 9.35 1.40
CA ASN A 38 -9.68 9.75 0.95
C ASN A 38 -10.50 8.54 0.49
N LEU A 39 -10.46 7.49 1.30
CA LEU A 39 -11.16 6.25 1.06
C LEU A 39 -11.99 5.90 2.29
N SER A 40 -12.93 4.96 2.11
CA SER A 40 -13.63 4.42 3.26
C SER A 40 -12.73 3.47 4.04
N ARG A 41 -13.00 3.32 5.32
CA ARG A 41 -12.25 2.35 6.12
C ARG A 41 -12.44 0.94 5.58
N LEU A 42 -13.64 0.63 5.09
CA LEU A 42 -13.90 -0.68 4.52
C LEU A 42 -12.97 -0.97 3.34
N ALA A 43 -12.72 0.05 2.50
CA ALA A 43 -11.82 -0.14 1.36
C ALA A 43 -10.42 -0.54 1.83
N VAL A 44 -9.93 0.08 2.91
CA VAL A 44 -8.62 -0.27 3.46
C VAL A 44 -8.63 -1.68 4.02
N ILE A 45 -9.70 -2.02 4.76
CA ILE A 45 -9.82 -3.35 5.34
C ILE A 45 -9.81 -4.42 4.25
N GLU A 46 -10.60 -4.20 3.20
CA GLU A 46 -10.69 -5.16 2.11
C GLU A 46 -9.38 -5.28 1.35
N PHE A 47 -8.69 -4.16 1.17
CA PHE A 47 -7.38 -4.21 0.55
C PHE A 47 -6.41 -5.07 1.36
N GLU A 48 -6.36 -4.85 2.67
CA GLU A 48 -5.42 -5.57 3.52
C GLU A 48 -5.75 -7.05 3.62
N LYS A 49 -7.01 -7.41 3.46
CA LYS A 49 -7.42 -8.81 3.48
C LYS A 49 -7.51 -9.43 2.10
N LEU A 50 -7.31 -8.66 1.06
CA LEU A 50 -7.43 -9.11 -0.33
C LEU A 50 -8.78 -9.76 -0.60
N LYS A 51 -9.83 -9.13 -0.10
CA LYS A 51 -11.17 -9.67 -0.30
C LYS A 51 -11.60 -9.59 -1.76
N SER A 52 -11.06 -8.66 -2.50
CA SER A 52 -11.36 -8.51 -3.93
C SER A 52 -10.21 -7.77 -4.58
N ASP A 53 -10.23 -7.73 -5.91
CA ASP A 53 -9.25 -6.95 -6.64
C ASP A 53 -9.43 -5.47 -6.30
N VAL A 54 -8.32 -4.76 -6.31
CA VAL A 54 -8.34 -3.33 -6.03
C VAL A 54 -8.07 -2.57 -7.32
N GLN A 55 -8.78 -1.46 -7.51
CA GLN A 55 -8.52 -0.60 -8.64
C GLN A 55 -7.16 0.06 -8.47
N LEU A 56 -6.47 0.30 -9.59
CA LEU A 56 -5.17 0.93 -9.56
C LEU A 56 -5.22 2.29 -8.86
N SER A 57 -6.25 3.08 -9.13
CA SER A 57 -6.36 4.39 -8.49
C SER A 57 -6.45 4.27 -6.96
N THR A 58 -7.19 3.27 -6.48
CA THR A 58 -7.31 3.03 -5.06
C THR A 58 -5.95 2.62 -4.48
N LEU A 59 -5.26 1.72 -5.16
CA LEU A 59 -3.94 1.28 -4.72
C LEU A 59 -2.98 2.47 -4.61
N LEU A 60 -2.95 3.33 -5.62
CA LEU A 60 -2.05 4.47 -5.59
C LEU A 60 -2.36 5.42 -4.45
N LYS A 61 -3.65 5.61 -4.14
CA LYS A 61 -4.03 6.42 -2.99
C LYS A 61 -3.54 5.82 -1.68
N ILE A 62 -3.66 4.51 -1.55
CA ILE A 62 -3.21 3.82 -0.34
C ILE A 62 -1.69 3.95 -0.19
N LEU A 63 -0.96 3.71 -1.26
CA LEU A 63 0.50 3.81 -1.21
C LEU A 63 0.94 5.21 -0.81
N SER A 64 0.36 6.22 -1.45
CA SER A 64 0.70 7.60 -1.14
C SER A 64 0.40 7.93 0.32
N ALA A 65 -0.75 7.50 0.81
CA ALA A 65 -1.15 7.78 2.20
C ALA A 65 -0.24 7.08 3.21
N CYS A 66 0.43 6.01 2.77
CA CYS A 66 1.34 5.25 3.62
C CYS A 66 2.80 5.62 3.39
N ASN A 67 3.05 6.72 2.69
CA ASN A 67 4.39 7.23 2.40
C ASN A 67 5.22 6.24 1.60
N LEU A 68 4.58 5.55 0.65
CA LEU A 68 5.23 4.58 -0.22
C LEU A 68 5.20 5.07 -1.66
N ASP A 69 6.30 4.86 -2.35
CA ASP A 69 6.40 5.16 -3.78
C ASP A 69 6.39 3.87 -4.57
N LEU A 70 5.74 3.90 -5.71
CA LEU A 70 5.75 2.78 -6.62
C LEU A 70 6.79 3.01 -7.71
N GLU A 71 7.68 2.04 -7.90
CA GLU A 71 8.67 2.11 -8.98
C GLU A 71 8.49 0.91 -9.89
N ILE A 72 8.68 1.15 -11.16
CA ILE A 72 8.58 0.11 -12.17
C ILE A 72 9.89 0.07 -12.93
N ARG A 73 10.43 -1.13 -13.07
CA ARG A 73 11.68 -1.33 -13.79
C ARG A 73 11.48 -2.25 -14.95
N VAL A 74 12.23 -1.99 -16.02
CA VAL A 74 12.26 -2.91 -17.14
C VAL A 74 13.15 -4.09 -16.78
N LYS A 75 12.65 -5.29 -17.01
CA LYS A 75 13.44 -6.49 -16.75
C LYS A 75 14.52 -6.65 -17.83
N ASN A 76 15.62 -7.23 -17.42
CA ASN A 76 16.66 -7.64 -18.36
C ASN A 76 17.24 -6.49 -19.16
N GLU A 77 17.39 -5.36 -18.50
CA GLU A 77 18.09 -4.22 -19.09
C GLU A 77 19.56 -4.18 -18.69
#